data_4d0248de2dc1701aa2c9cc84d7c0bd01
#
_entry.id   4d0248de2dc1701aa2c9cc84d7c0bd01
#
_cell.length_a   1.000
_cell.length_b   1.000
_cell.length_c   1.000
_cell.angle_alpha   90.00
_cell.angle_beta   90.00
_cell.angle_gamma   90.00
#
_symmetry.space_group_name_H-M   'P 1'
#
loop_
_entity.id
_entity.type
_entity.pdbx_description
1 polymer ?
#
loop_
_entity_poly.entity_id
_entity_poly.type
_entity_poly.pdbx_seq_one_letter_code
_entity_poly.pdbx_strand_id
1 'polypeptide(L)'
;MAGISSDIIRGYNDKIILYLLLDKPSYGYEISKQIKAMTNEKYIVKETTLYSAFTRMEKNGYITSFPGVGENGGKKRTYYQITDEGRLYYRSKCEEWALTKEVIEKFIVKEN
;
A
#
# COMPACT_ATOMS: atom_id res chain seq x y z
N MET A 1 20.63 12.21 -3.64
CA MET A 1 19.88 11.86 -2.45
C MET A 1 19.31 10.45 -2.54
N ALA A 2 19.49 9.70 -1.51
CA ALA A 2 18.97 8.34 -1.50
C ALA A 2 17.45 8.34 -1.29
N GLY A 3 16.76 7.41 -1.92
CA GLY A 3 15.36 7.20 -1.64
C GLY A 3 15.17 6.45 -0.34
N ILE A 4 13.93 6.05 -0.08
CA ILE A 4 13.60 5.27 1.10
C ILE A 4 14.12 3.85 0.90
N SER A 5 14.85 3.31 1.87
CA SER A 5 15.37 1.96 1.75
C SER A 5 14.22 0.95 1.80
N SER A 6 14.42 -0.19 1.14
CA SER A 6 13.41 -1.25 1.14
C SER A 6 13.18 -1.80 2.54
N ASP A 7 14.19 -1.76 3.40
CA ASP A 7 14.04 -2.23 4.78
C ASP A 7 13.06 -1.35 5.56
N ILE A 8 13.12 -0.04 5.35
CA ILE A 8 12.25 0.91 6.05
C ILE A 8 10.81 0.78 5.53
N ILE A 9 10.64 0.80 4.22
CA ILE A 9 9.30 0.89 3.63
C ILE A 9 8.55 -0.45 3.65
N ARG A 10 9.27 -1.56 3.77
CA ARG A 10 8.67 -2.89 3.74
C ARG A 10 7.49 -3.03 4.70
N GLY A 11 7.61 -2.48 5.89
CA GLY A 11 6.57 -2.57 6.89
C GLY A 11 5.35 -1.71 6.62
N TYR A 12 5.40 -0.85 5.60
CA TYR A 12 4.31 0.08 5.32
C TYR A 12 3.57 -0.20 4.02
N ASN A 13 4.08 -1.13 3.21
CA ASN A 13 3.47 -1.42 1.91
C ASN A 13 2.01 -1.85 2.02
N ASP A 14 1.69 -2.70 2.99
CA ASP A 14 0.32 -3.17 3.16
C ASP A 14 -0.62 -1.99 3.46
N LYS A 15 -0.21 -1.10 4.34
CA LYS A 15 -1.00 0.08 4.69
C LYS A 15 -1.22 0.97 3.47
N ILE A 16 -0.18 1.17 2.68
CA ILE A 16 -0.26 2.01 1.48
C ILE A 16 -1.25 1.41 0.48
N ILE A 17 -1.14 0.12 0.22
CA ILE A 17 -2.01 -0.56 -0.73
C ILE A 17 -3.46 -0.54 -0.24
N LEU A 18 -3.69 -0.84 1.03
CA LEU A 18 -5.04 -0.85 1.59
C LEU A 18 -5.68 0.53 1.54
N TYR A 19 -4.89 1.58 1.79
CA TYR A 19 -5.38 2.95 1.65
C TYR A 19 -5.98 3.18 0.26
N LEU A 20 -5.29 2.70 -0.77
CA LEU A 20 -5.73 2.91 -2.14
C LEU A 20 -6.94 2.05 -2.51
N LEU A 21 -7.29 1.08 -1.68
CA LEU A 21 -8.45 0.24 -1.89
C LEU A 21 -9.65 0.63 -1.01
N LEU A 22 -9.51 1.67 -0.18
CA LEU A 22 -10.58 2.05 0.74
C LEU A 22 -11.87 2.45 0.04
N ASP A 23 -11.78 3.17 -1.06
CA ASP A 23 -12.94 3.71 -1.75
C ASP A 23 -13.51 2.77 -2.81
N LYS A 24 -12.65 2.06 -3.51
CA LYS A 24 -13.08 1.21 -4.62
C LYS A 24 -12.01 0.19 -4.95
N PRO A 25 -12.39 -0.90 -5.62
CA PRO A 25 -11.43 -1.87 -6.11
C PRO A 25 -10.43 -1.25 -7.09
N SER A 26 -9.25 -1.84 -7.18
CA SER A 26 -8.23 -1.38 -8.11
C SER A 26 -7.36 -2.57 -8.51
N TYR A 27 -6.41 -2.33 -9.40
CA TYR A 27 -5.53 -3.37 -9.90
C TYR A 27 -4.07 -2.90 -9.83
N GLY A 28 -3.15 -3.85 -9.98
CA GLY A 28 -1.74 -3.60 -9.70
C GLY A 28 -1.15 -2.39 -10.40
N TYR A 29 -1.36 -2.27 -11.70
CA TYR A 29 -0.79 -1.15 -12.46
C TYR A 29 -1.31 0.20 -11.95
N GLU A 30 -2.62 0.29 -11.71
CA GLU A 30 -3.23 1.53 -11.22
C GLU A 30 -2.68 1.89 -9.83
N ILE A 31 -2.59 0.90 -8.94
CA ILE A 31 -2.05 1.10 -7.60
C ILE A 31 -0.61 1.61 -7.66
N SER A 32 0.22 0.95 -8.47
CA SER A 32 1.61 1.34 -8.65
C SER A 32 1.73 2.79 -9.16
N LYS A 33 0.89 3.14 -10.13
CA LYS A 33 0.88 4.47 -10.71
C LYS A 33 0.46 5.53 -9.69
N GLN A 34 -0.55 5.20 -8.86
CA GLN A 34 -1.01 6.11 -7.82
C GLN A 34 0.04 6.34 -6.75
N ILE A 35 0.75 5.29 -6.35
CA ILE A 35 1.82 5.42 -5.35
C ILE A 35 2.89 6.39 -5.87
N LYS A 36 3.30 6.19 -7.11
CA LYS A 36 4.30 7.05 -7.73
C LYS A 36 3.84 8.51 -7.77
N ALA A 37 2.61 8.73 -8.20
CA ALA A 37 2.06 10.08 -8.33
C ALA A 37 1.88 10.77 -6.98
N MET A 38 1.30 10.06 -6.01
CA MET A 38 1.01 10.63 -4.69
C MET A 38 2.26 10.99 -3.90
N THR A 39 3.36 10.32 -4.19
CA THR A 39 4.62 10.56 -3.46
C THR A 39 5.57 11.45 -4.24
N ASN A 40 5.13 12.05 -5.34
CA ASN A 40 5.97 12.85 -6.21
C ASN A 40 7.23 12.07 -6.63
N GLU A 41 7.03 10.79 -6.98
CA GLU A 41 8.05 9.85 -7.41
C GLU A 41 9.10 9.52 -6.35
N LYS A 42 8.85 9.90 -5.09
CA LYS A 42 9.78 9.56 -4.01
C LYS A 42 9.71 8.10 -3.63
N TYR A 43 8.59 7.43 -3.94
CA TYR A 43 8.48 6.00 -3.74
C TYR A 43 7.87 5.35 -4.97
N ILE A 44 8.63 4.43 -5.55
CA ILE A 44 8.17 3.63 -6.69
C ILE A 44 8.24 2.18 -6.24
N VAL A 45 7.06 1.54 -6.10
CA VAL A 45 7.00 0.17 -5.61
C VAL A 45 7.39 -0.79 -6.74
N LYS A 46 8.24 -1.75 -6.43
CA LYS A 46 8.61 -2.78 -7.41
C LYS A 46 7.43 -3.71 -7.63
N GLU A 47 7.27 -4.16 -8.87
CA GLU A 47 6.18 -5.06 -9.24
C GLU A 47 6.18 -6.32 -8.38
N THR A 48 7.37 -6.92 -8.17
CA THR A 48 7.48 -8.12 -7.34
C THR A 48 7.04 -7.87 -5.91
N THR A 49 7.37 -6.71 -5.36
CA THR A 49 6.95 -6.32 -4.01
C THR A 49 5.45 -6.17 -3.93
N LEU A 50 4.86 -5.53 -4.94
CA LEU A 50 3.42 -5.29 -5.00
C LEU A 50 2.65 -6.60 -5.03
N TYR A 51 3.03 -7.50 -5.93
CA TYR A 51 2.31 -8.78 -6.06
C TYR A 51 2.55 -9.72 -4.88
N SER A 52 3.73 -9.66 -4.24
CA SER A 52 3.95 -10.39 -3.00
C SER A 52 3.01 -9.91 -1.90
N ALA A 53 2.80 -8.59 -1.83
CA ALA A 53 1.88 -8.02 -0.84
C ALA A 53 0.45 -8.47 -1.11
N PHE A 54 0.02 -8.45 -2.37
CA PHE A 54 -1.32 -8.93 -2.72
C PHE A 54 -1.53 -10.38 -2.30
N THR A 55 -0.57 -11.24 -2.61
CA THR A 55 -0.66 -12.67 -2.27
C THR A 55 -0.78 -12.85 -0.76
N ARG A 56 0.05 -12.17 -0.01
CA ARG A 56 0.05 -12.27 1.45
C ARG A 56 -1.24 -11.73 2.05
N MET A 57 -1.70 -10.58 1.59
CA MET A 57 -2.91 -9.96 2.12
C MET A 57 -4.16 -10.74 1.76
N GLU A 58 -4.18 -11.33 0.57
CA GLU A 58 -5.31 -12.18 0.17
C GLU A 58 -5.36 -13.44 1.03
N LYS A 59 -4.21 -14.04 1.27
CA LYS A 59 -4.11 -15.21 2.14
C LYS A 59 -4.58 -14.91 3.55
N ASN A 60 -4.30 -13.71 4.04
CA ASN A 60 -4.70 -13.29 5.40
C ASN A 60 -6.13 -12.77 5.47
N GLY A 61 -6.84 -12.72 4.35
CA GLY A 61 -8.23 -12.29 4.35
C GLY A 61 -8.45 -10.78 4.35
N TYR A 62 -7.41 -9.99 4.09
CA TYR A 62 -7.52 -8.53 4.10
C TYR A 62 -8.02 -7.97 2.77
N ILE A 63 -7.83 -8.72 1.69
CA ILE A 63 -8.35 -8.35 0.38
C ILE A 63 -8.89 -9.61 -0.31
N THR A 64 -9.75 -9.38 -1.31
CA THR A 64 -10.20 -10.43 -2.21
C THR A 64 -9.90 -9.97 -3.63
N SER A 65 -9.85 -10.91 -4.55
CA SER A 65 -9.60 -10.58 -5.95
C SER A 65 -10.74 -11.07 -6.83
N PHE A 66 -10.91 -10.42 -7.95
CA PHE A 66 -11.90 -10.83 -8.96
C PHE A 66 -11.42 -10.38 -10.33
N PRO A 67 -11.86 -11.08 -11.39
CA PRO A 67 -11.49 -10.66 -12.73
C PRO A 67 -12.29 -9.44 -13.13
N GLY A 68 -11.67 -8.55 -13.91
CA GLY A 68 -12.34 -7.38 -14.42
C GLY A 68 -11.73 -6.95 -15.74
N VAL A 69 -12.31 -5.97 -16.35
CA VAL A 69 -11.83 -5.42 -17.61
C VAL A 69 -11.42 -3.99 -17.35
N GLY A 70 -10.26 -3.60 -17.86
CA GLY A 70 -9.78 -2.23 -17.72
C GLY A 70 -10.72 -1.26 -18.41
N GLU A 71 -10.52 0.02 -18.15
CA GLU A 71 -11.30 1.07 -18.78
C GLU A 71 -11.24 0.94 -20.30
N ASN A 72 -12.32 1.30 -20.94
CA ASN A 72 -12.46 1.24 -22.40
C ASN A 72 -12.46 -0.17 -22.98
N GLY A 73 -12.88 -1.16 -22.18
CA GLY A 73 -12.99 -2.53 -22.66
C GLY A 73 -11.65 -3.17 -22.97
N GLY A 74 -10.59 -2.71 -22.34
CA GLY A 74 -9.25 -3.19 -22.60
C GLY A 74 -8.95 -4.56 -22.04
N LYS A 75 -7.69 -4.79 -21.67
CA LYS A 75 -7.22 -6.09 -21.19
C LYS A 75 -7.95 -6.54 -19.95
N LYS A 76 -8.10 -7.85 -19.82
CA LYS A 76 -8.55 -8.46 -18.57
C LYS A 76 -7.52 -8.18 -17.50
N ARG A 77 -7.99 -7.85 -16.30
CA ARG A 77 -7.12 -7.53 -15.17
C ARG A 77 -7.65 -8.22 -13.94
N THR A 78 -6.76 -8.44 -12.99
CA THR A 78 -7.17 -8.92 -11.67
C THR A 78 -7.37 -7.69 -10.79
N TYR A 79 -8.59 -7.50 -10.33
CA TYR A 79 -8.93 -6.42 -9.41
C TYR A 79 -8.87 -6.94 -7.99
N TYR A 80 -8.54 -6.04 -7.07
CA TYR A 80 -8.50 -6.34 -5.64
C TYR A 80 -9.43 -5.39 -4.92
N GLN A 81 -10.08 -5.87 -3.87
CA GLN A 81 -10.90 -5.03 -3.04
C GLN A 81 -10.66 -5.36 -1.58
N ILE A 82 -10.80 -4.35 -0.73
CA ILE A 82 -10.55 -4.50 0.70
C ILE A 82 -11.75 -5.20 1.36
N THR A 83 -11.47 -6.03 2.35
CA THR A 83 -12.51 -6.69 3.16
C THR A 83 -12.72 -5.91 4.45
N ASP A 84 -13.72 -6.31 5.24
CA ASP A 84 -13.92 -5.71 6.56
C ASP A 84 -12.70 -5.96 7.45
N GLU A 85 -12.13 -7.16 7.40
CA GLU A 85 -10.90 -7.48 8.12
C GLU A 85 -9.74 -6.60 7.63
N GLY A 86 -9.69 -6.34 6.33
CA GLY A 86 -8.69 -5.45 5.76
C GLY A 86 -8.81 -4.03 6.28
N ARG A 87 -10.03 -3.55 6.47
CA ARG A 87 -10.26 -2.21 7.03
C ARG A 87 -9.79 -2.12 8.47
N LEU A 88 -10.06 -3.15 9.26
CA LEU A 88 -9.59 -3.21 10.64
C LEU A 88 -8.06 -3.24 10.69
N TYR A 89 -7.46 -4.05 9.82
CA TYR A 89 -6.01 -4.15 9.73
C TYR A 89 -5.40 -2.79 9.32
N TYR A 90 -6.02 -2.12 8.37
CA TYR A 90 -5.57 -0.80 7.94
C TYR A 90 -5.56 0.19 9.10
N ARG A 91 -6.66 0.23 9.88
CA ARG A 91 -6.75 1.13 11.04
C ARG A 91 -5.67 0.81 12.07
N SER A 92 -5.45 -0.48 12.33
CA SER A 92 -4.40 -0.92 13.24
C SER A 92 -3.03 -0.44 12.79
N LYS A 93 -2.75 -0.50 11.48
CA LYS A 93 -1.50 -0.03 10.93
C LYS A 93 -1.36 1.50 11.00
N CYS A 94 -2.46 2.22 10.89
CA CYS A 94 -2.44 3.66 11.07
C CYS A 94 -2.10 4.04 12.51
N GLU A 95 -2.69 3.32 13.48
CA GLU A 95 -2.40 3.55 14.88
C GLU A 95 -0.94 3.21 15.22
N GLU A 96 -0.46 2.11 14.68
CA GLU A 96 0.92 1.71 14.86
C GLU A 96 1.89 2.76 14.28
N TRP A 97 1.55 3.29 13.11
CA TRP A 97 2.37 4.34 12.51
C TRP A 97 2.41 5.59 13.37
N ALA A 98 1.25 6.03 13.88
CA ALA A 98 1.19 7.22 14.73
C ALA A 98 2.07 7.04 15.98
N LEU A 99 2.01 5.86 16.60
CA LEU A 99 2.82 5.55 17.76
C LEU A 99 4.31 5.48 17.40
N THR A 100 4.62 4.83 16.28
CA THR A 100 6.00 4.70 15.81
C THR A 100 6.60 6.08 15.56
N LYS A 101 5.85 6.95 14.91
CA LYS A 101 6.28 8.31 14.64
C LYS A 101 6.56 9.06 15.93
N GLU A 102 5.65 8.96 16.89
CA GLU A 102 5.80 9.63 18.18
C GLU A 102 7.07 9.16 18.90
N VAL A 103 7.32 7.85 18.92
CA VAL A 103 8.49 7.29 19.57
C VAL A 103 9.77 7.74 18.89
N ILE A 104 9.84 7.60 17.58
CA ILE A 104 11.06 7.90 16.83
C ILE A 104 11.40 9.39 16.91
N GLU A 105 10.39 10.25 16.91
CA GLU A 105 10.62 11.68 17.00
C GLU A 105 11.35 12.10 18.29
N LYS A 106 11.24 11.28 19.32
CA LYS A 106 11.98 11.56 20.58
C LYS A 106 13.49 11.42 20.42
N PHE A 107 13.93 10.75 19.38
CA PHE A 107 15.34 10.44 19.17
C PHE A 107 15.94 11.17 17.99
N ILE A 108 15.25 12.17 17.48
CA ILE A 108 15.75 12.99 16.37
C ILE A 108 16.28 14.28 16.95
N VAL A 109 17.51 14.63 16.56
CA VAL A 109 18.12 15.88 16.98
C VAL A 109 17.38 17.03 16.30
N LYS A 110 16.94 17.99 17.09
CA LYS A 110 16.30 19.17 16.54
C LYS A 110 17.36 20.16 16.12
N GLU A 111 17.29 20.58 14.88
CA GLU A 111 18.16 21.60 14.34
C GLU A 111 17.36 22.89 14.20
N ASN A 112 18.00 23.98 14.58
CA ASN A 112 17.38 25.30 14.47
C ASN A 112 17.74 25.94 13.15
#